data_de427b08d7be74c2f56edd8d251b804a
#
_entry.id   de427b08d7be74c2f56edd8d251b804a
#
_cell.length_a   1.000
_cell.length_b   1.000
_cell.length_c   1.000
_cell.angle_alpha   90.00
_cell.angle_beta   90.00
_cell.angle_gamma   90.00
#
_symmetry.space_group_name_H-M   'P 1'
#
loop_
_entity.id
_entity.type
_entity.pdbx_description
1 polymer ?
#
loop_
_entity_poly.entity_id
_entity_poly.type
_entity_poly.pdbx_seq_one_letter_code
_entity_poly.pdbx_strand_id
1 'polypeptide(L)'
;MLVGTCHCGASYWTLEGDPGWATACNCTLCRRYGTLWAYDYENERIRVSGPTASYSRTDGKDPSLEILFCPTCGNVLCWRGLRLNPDGRRRIAVNLRLADPEAVVDITIEHFDGLDTFKDLPGDGRCVRDLWF
;
A
#
# COMPACT_ATOMS: atom_id res chain seq x y z
N MET A 1 -12.91 2.58 10.99
CA MET A 1 -11.99 1.53 10.49
C MET A 1 -12.18 1.37 8.99
N LEU A 2 -11.11 1.36 8.23
CA LEU A 2 -11.14 1.03 6.81
C LEU A 2 -10.90 -0.47 6.63
N VAL A 3 -11.53 -1.04 5.60
CA VAL A 3 -11.35 -2.44 5.20
C VAL A 3 -11.09 -2.47 3.70
N GLY A 4 -10.06 -3.17 3.28
CA GLY A 4 -9.79 -3.43 1.86
C GLY A 4 -9.78 -4.92 1.60
N THR A 5 -10.64 -5.37 0.68
CA THR A 5 -10.82 -6.79 0.36
C THR A 5 -10.39 -7.06 -1.08
N CYS A 6 -9.66 -8.15 -1.30
CA CYS A 6 -9.32 -8.57 -2.65
C CYS A 6 -10.57 -8.97 -3.43
N HIS A 7 -10.50 -8.99 -4.75
CA HIS A 7 -11.66 -9.22 -5.61
C HIS A 7 -12.38 -10.54 -5.31
N CYS A 8 -11.65 -11.61 -5.05
CA CYS A 8 -12.29 -12.92 -4.74
C CYS A 8 -12.77 -13.04 -3.29
N GLY A 9 -12.44 -12.09 -2.42
CA GLY A 9 -12.85 -12.07 -1.02
C GLY A 9 -12.02 -12.94 -0.06
N ALA A 10 -11.02 -13.67 -0.56
CA ALA A 10 -10.24 -14.60 0.27
C ALA A 10 -9.32 -13.90 1.26
N SER A 11 -8.85 -12.71 0.92
CA SER A 11 -7.86 -11.96 1.71
C SER A 11 -8.27 -10.50 1.84
N TYR A 12 -7.96 -9.92 2.99
CA TYR A 12 -8.32 -8.53 3.29
C TYR A 12 -7.35 -7.91 4.29
N TRP A 13 -7.41 -6.60 4.39
CA TRP A 13 -6.71 -5.84 5.43
C TRP A 13 -7.68 -4.91 6.16
N THR A 14 -7.34 -4.54 7.38
CA THR A 14 -8.03 -3.50 8.14
C THR A 14 -7.04 -2.42 8.56
N LEU A 15 -7.51 -1.17 8.61
CA LEU A 15 -6.74 -0.02 9.11
C LEU A 15 -7.62 0.76 10.09
N GLU A 16 -7.14 0.89 11.32
CA GLU A 16 -7.81 1.65 12.37
C GLU A 16 -7.52 3.15 12.24
N GLY A 17 -8.58 3.94 12.34
CA GLY A 17 -8.49 5.40 12.34
C GLY A 17 -8.24 6.00 10.95
N ASP A 18 -7.80 7.25 10.94
CA ASP A 18 -7.55 8.04 9.72
C ASP A 18 -6.23 7.59 9.07
N PRO A 19 -6.22 7.24 7.78
CA PRO A 19 -4.99 6.93 7.07
C PRO A 19 -4.09 8.15 6.82
N GLY A 20 -4.60 9.38 6.98
CA GLY A 20 -3.93 10.63 6.73
C GLY A 20 -3.89 10.99 5.25
N TRP A 21 -3.14 10.26 4.45
CA TRP A 21 -3.01 10.47 3.01
C TRP A 21 -2.81 9.14 2.29
N ALA A 22 -2.92 9.17 0.97
CA ALA A 22 -2.61 8.06 0.09
C ALA A 22 -1.37 8.39 -0.72
N THR A 23 -0.37 7.52 -0.73
CA THR A 23 0.85 7.73 -1.49
C THR A 23 0.78 7.05 -2.85
N ALA A 24 0.98 7.85 -3.90
CA ALA A 24 1.22 7.37 -5.27
C ALA A 24 2.73 7.37 -5.53
N CYS A 25 3.30 6.20 -5.68
CA CYS A 25 4.73 6.02 -5.96
C CYS A 25 4.94 5.70 -7.44
N ASN A 26 5.90 6.39 -8.08
CA ASN A 26 6.22 6.22 -9.49
C ASN A 26 7.33 5.18 -9.75
N CYS A 27 7.79 4.44 -8.74
CA CYS A 27 8.86 3.47 -8.94
C CYS A 27 8.47 2.35 -9.93
N THR A 28 9.46 1.62 -10.41
CA THR A 28 9.25 0.56 -11.41
C THR A 28 8.25 -0.50 -10.98
N LEU A 29 8.08 -0.71 -9.69
CA LEU A 29 7.17 -1.70 -9.11
C LEU A 29 5.78 -1.12 -8.86
N CYS A 30 5.68 -0.05 -8.05
CA CYS A 30 4.40 0.49 -7.61
C CYS A 30 3.56 1.03 -8.76
N ARG A 31 4.18 1.68 -9.74
CA ARG A 31 3.44 2.18 -10.91
C ARG A 31 2.81 1.06 -11.75
N ARG A 32 3.42 -0.12 -11.78
CA ARG A 32 2.89 -1.28 -12.50
C ARG A 32 1.69 -1.89 -11.80
N TYR A 33 1.70 -1.91 -10.48
CA TYR A 33 0.54 -2.34 -9.69
C TYR A 33 -0.57 -1.29 -9.65
N GLY A 34 -0.24 0.00 -9.84
CA GLY A 34 -1.21 1.08 -9.73
C GLY A 34 -1.74 1.28 -8.30
N THR A 35 -0.94 0.96 -7.31
CA THR A 35 -1.34 1.00 -5.91
C THR A 35 -1.36 2.42 -5.33
N LEU A 36 -2.22 2.63 -4.36
CA LEU A 36 -2.24 3.82 -3.50
C LEU A 36 -2.02 3.36 -2.06
N TRP A 37 -0.92 3.82 -1.45
CA TRP A 37 -0.47 3.29 -0.18
C TRP A 37 -0.88 4.15 1.01
N ALA A 38 -1.36 3.50 2.07
CA ALA A 38 -1.47 4.10 3.40
C ALA A 38 -0.60 3.33 4.39
N TYR A 39 0.21 4.06 5.18
CA TYR A 39 1.29 3.50 5.98
C TYR A 39 0.95 3.40 7.46
N ASP A 40 1.46 2.38 8.10
CA ASP A 40 1.50 2.24 9.55
C ASP A 40 2.46 1.10 9.95
N TYR A 41 2.22 0.52 11.11
CA TYR A 41 2.96 -0.63 11.63
C TYR A 41 2.05 -1.86 11.75
N GLU A 42 2.63 -3.02 11.37
CA GLU A 42 1.94 -4.30 11.37
C GLU A 42 1.48 -4.68 12.79
N ASN A 43 0.23 -5.14 12.88
CA ASN A 43 -0.43 -5.53 14.13
C ASN A 43 -0.67 -4.39 15.14
N GLU A 44 -0.45 -3.16 14.74
CA GLU A 44 -0.92 -1.98 15.46
C GLU A 44 -2.23 -1.50 14.83
N ARG A 45 -2.17 -0.50 13.97
CA ARG A 45 -3.36 -0.01 13.26
C ARG A 45 -3.71 -0.81 12.01
N ILE A 46 -2.75 -1.56 11.44
CA ILE A 46 -2.95 -2.37 10.24
C ILE A 46 -2.85 -3.86 10.58
N ARG A 47 -3.84 -4.63 10.11
CA ARG A 47 -3.84 -6.09 10.14
C ARG A 47 -4.20 -6.65 8.78
N VAL A 48 -3.52 -7.72 8.39
CA VAL A 48 -3.77 -8.44 7.14
C VAL A 48 -4.23 -9.85 7.47
N SER A 49 -5.24 -10.33 6.78
CA SER A 49 -5.87 -11.63 7.01
C SER A 49 -6.12 -12.36 5.70
N GLY A 50 -6.16 -13.69 5.79
CA GLY A 50 -6.35 -14.57 4.65
C GLY A 50 -5.04 -14.97 3.97
N PRO A 51 -5.12 -15.85 2.97
CA PRO A 51 -3.94 -16.36 2.27
C PRO A 51 -3.26 -15.27 1.45
N THR A 52 -1.92 -15.26 1.48
CA THR A 52 -1.11 -14.34 0.69
C THR A 52 0.05 -15.08 0.04
N ALA A 53 0.45 -14.63 -1.15
CA ALA A 53 1.74 -14.91 -1.74
C ALA A 53 2.57 -13.63 -1.73
N SER A 54 3.87 -13.74 -1.90
CA SER A 54 4.77 -12.60 -1.81
C SER A 54 5.69 -12.46 -3.02
N TYR A 55 6.05 -11.22 -3.31
CA TYR A 55 7.06 -10.88 -4.30
C TYR A 55 7.99 -9.81 -3.73
N SER A 56 9.30 -10.05 -3.86
CA SER A 56 10.34 -9.05 -3.59
C SER A 56 11.02 -8.68 -4.90
N ARG A 57 11.33 -7.39 -5.07
CA ARG A 57 11.86 -6.88 -6.34
C ARG A 57 13.20 -7.52 -6.71
N THR A 58 13.41 -7.71 -8.03
CA THR A 58 14.60 -8.36 -8.59
C THR A 58 15.37 -7.42 -9.53
N ASP A 59 15.08 -6.13 -9.56
CA ASP A 59 15.63 -5.15 -10.50
C ASP A 59 16.98 -4.55 -10.07
N GLY A 60 17.80 -5.33 -9.37
CA GLY A 60 19.17 -4.97 -9.00
C GLY A 60 19.32 -4.21 -7.70
N LYS A 61 18.25 -4.00 -6.95
CA LYS A 61 18.27 -3.38 -5.62
C LYS A 61 18.08 -4.43 -4.54
N ASP A 62 18.76 -4.26 -3.40
CA ASP A 62 18.48 -5.08 -2.23
C ASP A 62 17.04 -4.87 -1.79
N PRO A 63 16.23 -5.92 -1.72
CA PRO A 63 14.85 -5.76 -1.31
C PRO A 63 14.79 -5.38 0.18
N SER A 64 14.04 -4.34 0.50
CA SER A 64 13.75 -3.92 1.88
C SER A 64 12.33 -4.25 2.30
N LEU A 65 11.48 -4.59 1.34
CA LEU A 65 10.08 -4.92 1.57
C LEU A 65 9.64 -6.05 0.62
N GLU A 66 8.54 -6.69 0.98
CA GLU A 66 7.84 -7.64 0.13
C GLU A 66 6.42 -7.17 -0.17
N ILE A 67 5.97 -7.44 -1.37
CA ILE A 67 4.58 -7.21 -1.79
C ILE A 67 3.78 -8.46 -1.45
N LEU A 68 2.67 -8.31 -0.76
CA LEU A 68 1.73 -9.39 -0.47
C LEU A 68 0.50 -9.26 -1.37
N PHE A 69 0.15 -10.34 -2.02
CA PHE A 69 -1.00 -10.38 -2.93
C PHE A 69 -1.82 -11.65 -2.72
N CYS A 70 -3.09 -11.60 -3.10
CA CYS A 70 -3.97 -12.75 -3.03
C CYS A 70 -3.51 -13.81 -4.06
N PRO A 71 -3.24 -15.05 -3.64
CA PRO A 71 -2.78 -16.09 -4.56
C PRO A 71 -3.87 -16.55 -5.53
N THR A 72 -5.14 -16.25 -5.26
CA THR A 72 -6.28 -16.64 -6.10
C THR A 72 -6.60 -15.62 -7.16
N CYS A 73 -6.81 -14.34 -6.78
CA CYS A 73 -7.20 -13.29 -7.73
C CYS A 73 -6.05 -12.33 -8.12
N GLY A 74 -4.91 -12.41 -7.44
CA GLY A 74 -3.73 -11.60 -7.76
C GLY A 74 -3.76 -10.17 -7.27
N ASN A 75 -4.82 -9.70 -6.60
CA ASN A 75 -4.86 -8.34 -6.08
C ASN A 75 -3.76 -8.10 -5.04
N VAL A 76 -3.04 -7.00 -5.20
CA VAL A 76 -2.03 -6.56 -4.23
C VAL A 76 -2.73 -5.98 -3.01
N LEU A 77 -2.47 -6.58 -1.84
CA LEU A 77 -3.05 -6.18 -0.57
C LEU A 77 -2.22 -5.11 0.12
N CYS A 78 -0.93 -5.36 0.23
CA CYS A 78 -0.02 -4.52 1.00
C CYS A 78 1.43 -4.78 0.61
N TRP A 79 2.33 -3.91 1.08
CA TRP A 79 3.72 -4.29 1.25
C TRP A 79 4.07 -4.29 2.74
N ARG A 80 5.04 -5.09 3.14
CA ARG A 80 5.61 -5.04 4.49
C ARG A 80 7.12 -5.08 4.46
N GLY A 81 7.75 -4.48 5.45
CA GLY A 81 9.20 -4.51 5.59
C GLY A 81 9.71 -5.94 5.82
N LEU A 82 10.80 -6.30 5.16
CA LEU A 82 11.46 -7.59 5.38
C LEU A 82 12.19 -7.65 6.72
N ARG A 83 12.54 -6.48 7.27
CA ARG A 83 13.24 -6.36 8.56
C ARG A 83 12.40 -5.56 9.53
N LEU A 84 12.59 -5.85 10.81
CA LEU A 84 12.04 -5.01 11.87
C LEU A 84 12.86 -3.71 11.97
N ASN A 85 12.18 -2.62 12.33
CA ASN A 85 12.85 -1.40 12.76
C ASN A 85 13.63 -1.63 14.06
N PRO A 86 14.59 -0.75 14.41
CA PRO A 86 15.32 -0.85 15.69
C PRO A 86 14.42 -0.89 16.93
N ASP A 87 13.22 -0.31 16.85
CA ASP A 87 12.22 -0.33 17.93
C ASP A 87 11.38 -1.63 17.99
N GLY A 88 11.68 -2.62 17.13
CA GLY A 88 10.97 -3.90 17.06
C GLY A 88 9.69 -3.88 16.23
N ARG A 89 9.30 -2.75 15.65
CA ARG A 89 8.09 -2.59 14.84
C ARG A 89 8.38 -2.91 13.37
N ARG A 90 7.38 -3.45 12.68
CA ARG A 90 7.46 -3.73 11.24
C ARG A 90 6.61 -2.73 10.47
N ARG A 91 7.23 -2.01 9.56
CA ARG A 91 6.50 -1.12 8.64
C ARG A 91 5.64 -1.93 7.69
N ILE A 92 4.46 -1.41 7.41
CA ILE A 92 3.50 -1.97 6.46
C ILE A 92 2.76 -0.83 5.76
N ALA A 93 2.32 -1.07 4.53
CA ALA A 93 1.39 -0.18 3.84
C ALA A 93 0.32 -0.99 3.15
N VAL A 94 -0.92 -0.54 3.27
CA VAL A 94 -2.07 -1.19 2.61
C VAL A 94 -2.46 -0.46 1.33
N ASN A 95 -2.96 -1.21 0.37
CA ASN A 95 -3.44 -0.70 -0.91
C ASN A 95 -4.88 -0.19 -0.76
N LEU A 96 -5.04 1.13 -0.70
CA LEU A 96 -6.35 1.78 -0.54
C LEU A 96 -7.31 1.53 -1.71
N ARG A 97 -6.81 1.09 -2.87
CA ARG A 97 -7.68 0.74 -4.01
C ARG A 97 -8.59 -0.47 -3.74
N LEU A 98 -8.30 -1.24 -2.70
CA LEU A 98 -9.13 -2.37 -2.28
C LEU A 98 -10.23 -1.99 -1.31
N ALA A 99 -10.23 -0.77 -0.79
CA ALA A 99 -11.29 -0.26 0.07
C ALA A 99 -12.51 0.15 -0.73
N ASP A 100 -13.65 0.28 -0.04
CA ASP A 100 -14.84 0.87 -0.64
C ASP A 100 -14.52 2.28 -1.17
N PRO A 101 -14.83 2.58 -2.44
CA PRO A 101 -14.57 3.91 -3.01
C PRO A 101 -15.08 5.05 -2.16
N GLU A 102 -16.31 4.97 -1.66
CA GLU A 102 -16.90 6.04 -0.86
C GLU A 102 -16.14 6.35 0.42
N ALA A 103 -15.43 5.34 0.97
CA ALA A 103 -14.66 5.51 2.19
C ALA A 103 -13.31 6.23 1.97
N VAL A 104 -12.80 6.29 0.74
CA VAL A 104 -11.43 6.75 0.47
C VAL A 104 -11.33 7.88 -0.57
N VAL A 105 -12.42 8.22 -1.27
CA VAL A 105 -12.39 9.18 -2.40
C VAL A 105 -11.82 10.55 -2.06
N ASP A 106 -11.99 11.01 -0.82
CA ASP A 106 -11.56 12.35 -0.38
C ASP A 106 -10.15 12.36 0.24
N ILE A 107 -9.49 11.20 0.35
CA ILE A 107 -8.13 11.13 0.88
C ILE A 107 -7.18 11.81 -0.09
N THR A 108 -6.39 12.75 0.42
CA THR A 108 -5.40 13.49 -0.38
C THR A 108 -4.30 12.56 -0.87
N ILE A 109 -3.88 12.75 -2.13
CA ILE A 109 -2.76 12.03 -2.72
C ILE A 109 -1.45 12.78 -2.44
N GLU A 110 -0.48 12.07 -1.91
CA GLU A 110 0.93 12.49 -1.88
C GLU A 110 1.72 11.70 -2.92
N HIS A 111 2.55 12.40 -3.68
CA HIS A 111 3.38 11.81 -4.73
C HIS A 111 4.78 11.55 -4.21
N PHE A 112 5.28 10.35 -4.44
CA PHE A 112 6.62 9.95 -4.04
C PHE A 112 7.45 9.53 -5.26
N ASP A 113 8.64 10.12 -5.41
CA ASP A 113 9.56 9.80 -6.50
C ASP A 113 10.46 8.60 -6.12
N GLY A 114 9.91 7.41 -6.18
CA GLY A 114 10.67 6.18 -5.98
C GLY A 114 11.52 5.77 -7.18
N LEU A 115 11.35 6.46 -8.31
CA LEU A 115 12.06 6.15 -9.56
C LEU A 115 13.47 6.75 -9.57
N ASP A 116 13.62 7.98 -9.12
CA ASP A 116 14.86 8.75 -9.26
C ASP A 116 15.39 9.29 -7.92
N THR A 117 14.76 10.31 -7.37
CA THR A 117 15.32 11.05 -6.22
C THR A 117 15.05 10.38 -4.86
N PHE A 118 14.09 9.50 -4.80
CA PHE A 118 13.61 8.86 -3.57
C PHE A 118 13.13 9.87 -2.51
N LYS A 119 12.44 10.92 -2.99
CA LYS A 119 11.89 12.02 -2.17
C LYS A 119 10.43 12.28 -2.53
N ASP A 120 9.74 12.96 -1.61
CA ASP A 120 8.40 13.44 -1.89
C ASP A 120 8.43 14.50 -2.99
N LEU A 121 7.44 14.45 -3.87
CA LEU A 121 7.18 15.45 -4.88
C LEU A 121 6.17 16.47 -4.35
N PRO A 122 6.11 17.69 -4.92
CA PRO A 122 5.08 18.66 -4.53
C PRO A 122 3.68 18.10 -4.71
N GLY A 123 2.80 18.37 -3.74
CA GLY A 123 1.38 18.03 -3.84
C GLY A 123 0.71 18.80 -4.97
N ASP A 124 -0.28 18.19 -5.61
CA ASP A 124 -1.03 18.79 -6.73
C ASP A 124 -2.51 18.99 -6.41
N GLY A 125 -2.93 18.78 -5.17
CA GLY A 125 -4.30 18.94 -4.70
C GLY A 125 -5.25 17.82 -5.09
N ARG A 126 -4.79 16.77 -5.77
CA ARG A 126 -5.63 15.63 -6.13
C ARG A 126 -5.93 14.75 -4.91
N CYS A 127 -7.12 14.12 -4.98
CA CYS A 127 -7.58 13.11 -4.03
C CYS A 127 -7.65 11.74 -4.73
N VAL A 128 -7.93 10.71 -3.95
CA VAL A 128 -8.05 9.33 -4.48
C VAL A 128 -9.04 9.27 -5.65
N ARG A 129 -10.16 10.02 -5.60
CA ARG A 129 -11.13 10.08 -6.70
C ARG A 129 -10.50 10.44 -8.05
N ASP A 130 -9.48 11.29 -8.05
CA ASP A 130 -8.83 11.79 -9.26
C ASP A 130 -7.89 10.76 -9.91
N LEU A 131 -7.47 9.75 -9.14
CA LEU A 131 -6.61 8.66 -9.59
C LEU A 131 -7.32 7.30 -9.60
N TRP A 132 -8.64 7.29 -9.43
CA TRP A 132 -9.40 6.04 -9.36
C TRP A 132 -9.51 5.36 -10.73
N PHE A 133 -9.60 6.16 -11.78
CA PHE A 133 -9.71 5.69 -13.16
C PHE A 133 -8.58 6.20 -14.03
#